data_109bd29cfee810900b391a0ec2e6eb45
#
_entry.id   109bd29cfee810900b391a0ec2e6eb45
#
_cell.length_a   1.000
_cell.length_b   1.000
_cell.length_c   1.000
_cell.angle_alpha   90.00
_cell.angle_beta   90.00
_cell.angle_gamma   90.00
#
_symmetry.space_group_name_H-M   'P 1'
#
loop_
_entity.id
_entity.type
_entity.pdbx_description
1 polymer ?
#
loop_
_entity_poly.entity_id
_entity_poly.type
_entity_poly.pdbx_seq_one_letter_code
_entity_poly.pdbx_strand_id
1 'polypeptide(L)'
;MNKIVFYYFLLTLPNLIVGQSIFEKYQNNNEVTTINISPKMFQLLGRMSIPNDDLESKELIKMVNGIRSFKVIITSSSDIIKEIKRSLDSISKKESLDEIVKLSEETIEIILYGKLGKQEGELKTLLMFSHGSSSETKKTATKIKKSEGLLLQVKGEISLESFSKLINR
;
A
#
# COMPACT_ATOMS: atom_id res chain seq x y z
N MET A 1 -47.27 17.79 -13.97
CA MET A 1 -46.06 17.38 -13.22
C MET A 1 -45.05 18.50 -13.36
N ASN A 2 -44.76 19.25 -12.27
CA ASN A 2 -44.13 20.56 -12.35
C ASN A 2 -42.63 20.44 -12.69
N LYS A 3 -42.23 21.08 -13.79
CA LYS A 3 -40.82 21.16 -14.24
C LYS A 3 -39.88 21.64 -13.14
N ILE A 4 -40.38 22.42 -12.17
CA ILE A 4 -39.65 22.94 -10.99
C ILE A 4 -39.20 21.79 -10.06
N VAL A 5 -40.03 20.76 -9.84
CA VAL A 5 -39.72 19.61 -8.98
C VAL A 5 -38.61 18.77 -9.59
N PHE A 6 -38.57 18.66 -10.93
CA PHE A 6 -37.54 17.96 -11.65
C PHE A 6 -36.18 18.66 -11.54
N TYR A 7 -36.14 20.00 -11.55
CA TYR A 7 -34.92 20.77 -11.33
C TYR A 7 -34.41 20.67 -9.89
N TYR A 8 -35.30 20.64 -8.89
CA TYR A 8 -34.89 20.39 -7.51
C TYR A 8 -34.33 18.98 -7.29
N PHE A 9 -34.87 17.97 -7.93
CA PHE A 9 -34.36 16.61 -7.87
C PHE A 9 -32.96 16.47 -8.51
N LEU A 10 -32.71 17.20 -9.59
CA LEU A 10 -31.41 17.22 -10.26
C LEU A 10 -30.31 17.92 -9.42
N LEU A 11 -30.68 18.90 -8.61
CA LEU A 11 -29.78 19.64 -7.72
C LEU A 11 -29.41 18.87 -6.44
N THR A 12 -30.21 17.88 -6.07
CA THR A 12 -30.00 17.05 -4.87
C THR A 12 -29.31 15.72 -5.16
N LEU A 13 -28.87 15.46 -6.40
CA LEU A 13 -28.00 14.32 -6.67
C LEU A 13 -26.71 14.55 -5.88
N PRO A 14 -26.46 13.80 -4.78
CA PRO A 14 -25.19 13.87 -4.13
C PRO A 14 -24.13 13.55 -5.18
N ASN A 15 -23.17 14.42 -5.35
CA ASN A 15 -21.96 14.12 -6.11
C ASN A 15 -21.35 12.90 -5.44
N LEU A 16 -21.70 11.70 -5.91
CA LEU A 16 -21.00 10.47 -5.64
C LEU A 16 -19.64 10.60 -6.35
N ILE A 17 -18.84 11.53 -5.90
CA ILE A 17 -17.40 11.49 -6.14
C ILE A 17 -16.96 10.25 -5.37
N VAL A 18 -17.06 9.11 -6.03
CA VAL A 18 -16.36 7.89 -5.60
C VAL A 18 -14.88 8.30 -5.62
N GLY A 19 -14.37 8.72 -4.47
CA GLY A 19 -13.01 9.21 -4.34
C GLY A 19 -12.07 8.16 -4.88
N GLN A 20 -11.48 8.47 -6.03
CA GLN A 20 -10.51 7.62 -6.71
C GLN A 20 -9.42 7.23 -5.71
N SER A 21 -9.04 5.96 -5.66
CA SER A 21 -7.98 5.55 -4.75
C SER A 21 -6.67 6.21 -5.18
N ILE A 22 -5.79 6.51 -4.24
CA ILE A 22 -4.49 7.13 -4.55
C ILE A 22 -3.69 6.27 -5.55
N PHE A 23 -3.85 4.96 -5.52
CA PHE A 23 -3.22 4.04 -6.48
C PHE A 23 -3.78 4.20 -7.90
N GLU A 24 -5.06 4.49 -8.05
CA GLU A 24 -5.68 4.74 -9.36
C GLU A 24 -5.29 6.12 -9.88
N LYS A 25 -5.20 7.12 -9.00
CA LYS A 25 -4.80 8.46 -9.35
C LYS A 25 -3.43 8.49 -10.05
N TYR A 26 -2.48 7.69 -9.57
CA TYR A 26 -1.11 7.68 -10.08
C TYR A 26 -0.81 6.59 -11.10
N GLN A 27 -1.79 5.76 -11.47
CA GLN A 27 -1.58 4.60 -12.36
C GLN A 27 -0.95 4.96 -13.71
N ASN A 28 -1.23 6.16 -14.23
CA ASN A 28 -0.73 6.64 -15.52
C ASN A 28 0.20 7.85 -15.40
N ASN A 29 0.81 8.06 -14.23
CA ASN A 29 1.71 9.19 -14.01
C ASN A 29 3.16 8.78 -14.32
N ASN A 30 3.84 9.54 -15.18
CA ASN A 30 5.21 9.25 -15.63
C ASN A 30 6.28 9.40 -14.54
N GLU A 31 5.99 10.13 -13.45
CA GLU A 31 6.90 10.32 -12.31
C GLU A 31 6.72 9.22 -11.23
N VAL A 32 5.87 8.23 -11.51
CA VAL A 32 5.49 7.20 -10.54
C VAL A 32 5.60 5.82 -11.16
N THR A 33 6.28 4.92 -10.47
CA THR A 33 6.22 3.50 -10.76
C THR A 33 5.09 2.88 -9.93
N THR A 34 4.11 2.29 -10.60
CA THR A 34 3.01 1.58 -9.95
C THR A 34 3.13 0.08 -10.19
N ILE A 35 2.98 -0.71 -9.12
CA ILE A 35 2.88 -2.18 -9.21
C ILE A 35 1.52 -2.57 -8.66
N ASN A 36 0.78 -3.34 -9.43
CA ASN A 36 -0.52 -3.88 -9.01
C ASN A 36 -0.56 -5.37 -9.35
N ILE A 37 -0.54 -6.21 -8.32
CA ILE A 37 -0.57 -7.67 -8.47
C ILE A 37 -1.97 -8.15 -8.07
N SER A 38 -2.63 -8.82 -9.01
CA SER A 38 -3.97 -9.37 -8.80
C SER A 38 -3.94 -10.66 -7.97
N PRO A 39 -5.07 -11.03 -7.31
CA PRO A 39 -5.18 -12.31 -6.61
C PRO A 39 -4.87 -13.52 -7.50
N LYS A 40 -5.25 -13.44 -8.77
CA LYS A 40 -5.00 -14.52 -9.74
C LYS A 40 -3.50 -14.76 -9.97
N MET A 41 -2.70 -13.69 -9.96
CA MET A 41 -1.24 -13.82 -10.08
C MET A 41 -0.64 -14.52 -8.86
N PHE A 42 -1.09 -14.17 -7.65
CA PHE A 42 -0.65 -14.86 -6.43
C PHE A 42 -1.02 -16.34 -6.42
N GLN A 43 -2.23 -16.70 -6.90
CA GLN A 43 -2.64 -18.09 -7.05
C GLN A 43 -1.76 -18.84 -8.05
N LEU A 44 -1.34 -18.21 -9.14
CA LEU A 44 -0.41 -18.80 -10.09
C LEU A 44 0.97 -19.01 -9.46
N LEU A 45 1.50 -18.02 -8.75
CA LEU A 45 2.77 -18.13 -8.03
C LEU A 45 2.73 -19.25 -6.98
N GLY A 46 1.64 -19.39 -6.24
CA GLY A 46 1.47 -20.47 -5.27
C GLY A 46 1.37 -21.87 -5.88
N ARG A 47 1.06 -21.97 -7.19
CA ARG A 47 1.03 -23.25 -7.94
C ARG A 47 2.33 -23.56 -8.69
N MET A 48 3.16 -22.55 -8.91
CA MET A 48 4.48 -22.73 -9.52
C MET A 48 5.37 -23.39 -8.49
N SER A 49 5.69 -24.65 -8.74
CA SER A 49 6.51 -25.58 -7.96
C SER A 49 7.59 -24.94 -7.09
N ILE A 50 7.20 -24.50 -5.91
CA ILE A 50 8.14 -24.42 -4.79
C ILE A 50 8.25 -25.86 -4.30
N PRO A 51 9.47 -26.44 -4.16
CA PRO A 51 9.62 -27.79 -3.65
C PRO A 51 8.85 -27.91 -2.33
N ASN A 52 7.81 -28.75 -2.31
CA ASN A 52 6.81 -28.77 -1.24
C ASN A 52 7.25 -29.49 0.04
N ASP A 53 8.54 -29.83 0.17
CA ASP A 53 8.99 -30.74 1.22
C ASP A 53 9.43 -30.05 2.49
N ASP A 54 9.63 -28.72 2.48
CA ASP A 54 9.96 -27.97 3.69
C ASP A 54 8.77 -27.18 4.27
N LEU A 55 8.82 -26.96 5.57
CA LEU A 55 7.78 -26.27 6.32
C LEU A 55 7.65 -24.80 5.87
N GLU A 56 8.76 -24.17 5.48
CA GLU A 56 8.84 -22.77 5.04
C GLU A 56 8.13 -22.54 3.73
N SER A 57 8.35 -23.43 2.76
CA SER A 57 7.68 -23.38 1.45
C SER A 57 6.15 -23.46 1.62
N LYS A 58 5.68 -24.29 2.55
CA LYS A 58 4.25 -24.39 2.85
C LYS A 58 3.69 -23.11 3.48
N GLU A 59 4.42 -22.49 4.40
CA GLU A 59 4.01 -21.23 5.03
C GLU A 59 4.00 -20.07 4.02
N LEU A 60 5.02 -19.98 3.16
CA LEU A 60 5.09 -18.98 2.10
C LEU A 60 3.90 -19.12 1.14
N ILE A 61 3.59 -20.34 0.69
CA ILE A 61 2.45 -20.64 -0.18
C ILE A 61 1.14 -20.22 0.51
N LYS A 62 0.98 -20.54 1.81
CA LYS A 62 -0.21 -20.15 2.58
C LYS A 62 -0.35 -18.63 2.65
N MET A 63 0.74 -17.91 2.94
CA MET A 63 0.75 -16.45 2.98
C MET A 63 0.41 -15.86 1.61
N VAL A 64 1.05 -16.32 0.55
CA VAL A 64 0.82 -15.86 -0.84
C VAL A 64 -0.64 -16.09 -1.26
N ASN A 65 -1.20 -17.25 -0.92
CA ASN A 65 -2.61 -17.57 -1.22
C ASN A 65 -3.60 -16.72 -0.42
N GLY A 66 -3.20 -16.22 0.75
CA GLY A 66 -4.00 -15.30 1.56
C GLY A 66 -4.10 -13.88 0.96
N ILE A 67 -3.14 -13.46 0.12
CA ILE A 67 -3.11 -12.12 -0.46
C ILE A 67 -4.18 -11.96 -1.54
N ARG A 68 -5.00 -10.92 -1.38
CA ARG A 68 -6.08 -10.58 -2.33
C ARG A 68 -5.77 -9.34 -3.15
N SER A 69 -4.89 -8.47 -2.69
CA SER A 69 -4.46 -7.28 -3.41
C SER A 69 -3.09 -6.86 -2.91
N PHE A 70 -2.22 -6.53 -3.83
CA PHE A 70 -0.89 -5.99 -3.56
C PHE A 70 -0.67 -4.82 -4.51
N LYS A 71 -0.52 -3.63 -3.94
CA LYS A 71 -0.33 -2.39 -4.70
C LYS A 71 0.86 -1.63 -4.15
N VAL A 72 1.70 -1.12 -5.04
CA VAL A 72 2.85 -0.29 -4.68
C VAL A 72 2.89 0.95 -5.55
N ILE A 73 3.26 2.06 -4.96
CA ILE A 73 3.65 3.31 -5.60
C ILE A 73 5.09 3.59 -5.18
N ILE A 74 5.95 3.88 -6.13
CA ILE A 74 7.32 4.33 -5.91
C ILE A 74 7.52 5.62 -6.70
N THR A 75 8.05 6.66 -6.07
CA THR A 75 8.30 7.95 -6.71
C THR A 75 9.49 8.66 -6.08
N SER A 76 10.18 9.47 -6.90
CA SER A 76 11.21 10.40 -6.42
C SER A 76 10.72 11.86 -6.46
N SER A 77 9.46 12.10 -6.83
CA SER A 77 8.87 13.44 -6.87
C SER A 77 8.48 13.89 -5.47
N SER A 78 9.12 14.94 -4.97
CA SER A 78 8.87 15.50 -3.63
C SER A 78 7.43 15.94 -3.44
N ASP A 79 6.77 16.41 -4.49
CA ASP A 79 5.39 16.89 -4.40
C ASP A 79 4.41 15.72 -4.30
N ILE A 80 4.66 14.64 -5.05
CA ILE A 80 3.87 13.42 -4.96
C ILE A 80 4.06 12.76 -3.59
N ILE A 81 5.30 12.71 -3.07
CA ILE A 81 5.57 12.19 -1.73
C ILE A 81 4.77 12.95 -0.66
N LYS A 82 4.79 14.30 -0.72
CA LYS A 82 4.01 15.14 0.20
C LYS A 82 2.51 14.89 0.07
N GLU A 83 2.00 14.71 -1.14
CA GLU A 83 0.60 14.43 -1.37
C GLU A 83 0.20 13.05 -0.82
N ILE A 84 1.00 12.01 -1.09
CA ILE A 84 0.78 10.68 -0.52
C ILE A 84 0.72 10.78 1.00
N LYS A 85 1.70 11.45 1.62
CA LYS A 85 1.75 11.61 3.07
C LYS A 85 0.49 12.30 3.63
N ARG A 86 0.02 13.37 3.00
CA ARG A 86 -1.22 14.07 3.40
C ARG A 86 -2.46 13.19 3.25
N SER A 87 -2.44 12.25 2.32
CA SER A 87 -3.57 11.36 2.07
C SER A 87 -3.66 10.20 3.06
N LEU A 88 -2.59 9.89 3.81
CA LEU A 88 -2.53 8.74 4.72
C LEU A 88 -3.64 8.78 5.78
N ASP A 89 -3.87 9.94 6.41
CA ASP A 89 -4.92 10.09 7.43
C ASP A 89 -6.33 9.86 6.85
N SER A 90 -6.55 10.31 5.63
CA SER A 90 -7.83 10.09 4.96
C SER A 90 -8.03 8.62 4.59
N ILE A 91 -6.97 7.97 4.11
CA ILE A 91 -6.99 6.55 3.73
C ILE A 91 -7.19 5.69 4.98
N SER A 92 -6.43 5.95 6.06
CA SER A 92 -6.53 5.17 7.29
C SER A 92 -7.94 5.26 7.90
N LYS A 93 -8.53 6.45 7.97
CA LYS A 93 -9.90 6.64 8.45
C LYS A 93 -10.94 5.96 7.55
N LYS A 94 -10.84 6.12 6.22
CA LYS A 94 -11.77 5.52 5.26
C LYS A 94 -11.77 3.99 5.33
N GLU A 95 -10.59 3.38 5.51
CA GLU A 95 -10.42 1.93 5.57
C GLU A 95 -10.48 1.38 7.01
N SER A 96 -10.62 2.24 8.03
CA SER A 96 -10.59 1.90 9.45
C SER A 96 -9.31 1.13 9.80
N LEU A 97 -8.17 1.78 9.54
CA LEU A 97 -6.83 1.27 9.86
C LEU A 97 -6.32 1.95 11.12
N ASP A 98 -5.69 1.18 11.98
CA ASP A 98 -4.99 1.68 13.16
C ASP A 98 -3.50 1.91 12.83
N GLU A 99 -2.91 2.96 13.39
CA GLU A 99 -1.46 3.19 13.30
C GLU A 99 -0.73 2.17 14.18
N ILE A 100 0.12 1.36 13.57
CA ILE A 100 0.89 0.30 14.28
C ILE A 100 2.29 0.81 14.62
N VAL A 101 2.96 1.47 13.66
CA VAL A 101 4.32 1.97 13.80
C VAL A 101 4.42 3.33 13.15
N LYS A 102 5.09 4.25 13.84
CA LYS A 102 5.55 5.51 13.29
C LYS A 102 7.00 5.74 13.72
N LEU A 103 7.89 5.73 12.75
CA LEU A 103 9.30 6.04 12.91
C LEU A 103 9.59 7.32 12.12
N SER A 104 10.21 8.29 12.76
CA SER A 104 10.66 9.52 12.10
C SER A 104 12.06 9.83 12.59
N GLU A 105 13.01 9.77 11.67
CA GLU A 105 14.40 10.17 11.86
C GLU A 105 14.77 11.23 10.82
N GLU A 106 15.95 11.83 10.91
CA GLU A 106 16.38 12.91 10.01
C GLU A 106 16.32 12.54 8.52
N THR A 107 16.59 11.27 8.20
CA THR A 107 16.72 10.78 6.81
C THR A 107 15.64 9.78 6.41
N ILE A 108 14.89 9.24 7.35
CA ILE A 108 13.94 8.15 7.12
C ILE A 108 12.64 8.43 7.88
N GLU A 109 11.52 8.25 7.21
CA GLU A 109 10.20 8.22 7.81
C GLU A 109 9.48 6.94 7.39
N ILE A 110 8.95 6.19 8.34
CA ILE A 110 8.14 4.99 8.11
C ILE A 110 6.87 5.11 8.93
N ILE A 111 5.72 4.94 8.27
CA ILE A 111 4.42 4.88 8.93
C ILE A 111 3.73 3.60 8.47
N LEU A 112 3.29 2.79 9.43
CA LEU A 112 2.62 1.52 9.21
C LEU A 112 1.25 1.56 9.84
N TYR A 113 0.24 1.34 9.02
CA TYR A 113 -1.15 1.17 9.44
C TYR A 113 -1.60 -0.26 9.17
N GLY A 114 -2.45 -0.77 10.03
CA GLY A 114 -3.03 -2.10 9.86
C GLY A 114 -4.47 -2.19 10.29
N LYS A 115 -5.16 -3.19 9.76
CA LYS A 115 -6.48 -3.60 10.19
C LYS A 115 -6.43 -5.06 10.61
N LEU A 116 -6.78 -5.34 11.85
CA LEU A 116 -6.82 -6.71 12.38
C LEU A 116 -7.82 -7.57 11.61
N GLY A 117 -7.45 -8.82 11.42
CA GLY A 117 -8.30 -9.87 10.88
C GLY A 117 -9.30 -10.43 11.90
N LYS A 118 -9.87 -11.58 11.58
CA LYS A 118 -10.80 -12.27 12.46
C LYS A 118 -10.08 -13.16 13.46
N GLN A 119 -8.90 -13.63 13.10
CA GLN A 119 -8.08 -14.50 13.95
C GLN A 119 -6.99 -13.67 14.64
N GLU A 120 -6.58 -14.10 15.82
CA GLU A 120 -5.45 -13.51 16.53
C GLU A 120 -4.17 -13.62 15.69
N GLY A 121 -3.41 -12.53 15.60
CA GLY A 121 -2.19 -12.50 14.78
C GLY A 121 -2.44 -12.39 13.27
N GLU A 122 -3.66 -12.09 12.83
CA GLU A 122 -4.01 -11.88 11.43
C GLU A 122 -4.24 -10.40 11.13
N LEU A 123 -3.72 -9.92 9.99
CA LEU A 123 -4.06 -8.62 9.41
C LEU A 123 -4.89 -8.80 8.13
N LYS A 124 -5.94 -8.00 8.01
CA LYS A 124 -6.76 -7.88 6.80
C LYS A 124 -6.20 -6.89 5.80
N THR A 125 -5.59 -5.83 6.29
CA THR A 125 -5.03 -4.76 5.50
C THR A 125 -3.76 -4.27 6.16
N LEU A 126 -2.72 -4.11 5.37
CA LEU A 126 -1.47 -3.45 5.73
C LEU A 126 -1.28 -2.29 4.76
N LEU A 127 -1.04 -1.09 5.28
CA LEU A 127 -0.66 0.09 4.53
C LEU A 127 0.64 0.63 5.10
N MET A 128 1.69 0.68 4.30
CA MET A 128 3.00 1.20 4.68
C MET A 128 3.37 2.38 3.80
N PHE A 129 3.74 3.46 4.43
CA PHE A 129 4.41 4.58 3.79
C PHE A 129 5.85 4.62 4.28
N SER A 130 6.77 4.76 3.36
CA SER A 130 8.19 4.99 3.67
C SER A 130 8.71 6.11 2.79
N HIS A 131 9.47 7.02 3.40
CA HIS A 131 10.17 8.08 2.72
C HIS A 131 11.58 8.16 3.27
N GLY A 132 12.57 8.15 2.39
CA GLY A 132 13.96 8.25 2.78
C GLY A 132 14.78 9.07 1.79
N SER A 133 15.81 9.76 2.28
CA SER A 133 16.82 10.38 1.46
C SER A 133 18.12 9.61 1.65
N SER A 134 18.56 8.86 0.63
CA SER A 134 19.87 8.23 0.66
C SER A 134 20.95 9.30 0.52
N SER A 135 21.71 9.52 1.58
CA SER A 135 22.99 10.20 1.47
C SER A 135 24.02 9.17 0.99
N GLU A 136 24.19 9.03 -0.32
CA GLU A 136 25.30 8.21 -0.81
C GLU A 136 26.63 8.77 -0.33
N THR A 137 27.34 7.93 0.38
CA THR A 137 28.69 8.15 0.91
C THR A 137 29.65 8.46 -0.24
N LYS A 138 30.25 9.64 -0.14
CA LYS A 138 31.54 10.06 -0.71
C LYS A 138 32.23 9.05 -1.64
N LYS A 139 32.09 9.19 -2.95
CA LYS A 139 33.19 8.94 -3.91
C LYS A 139 33.04 9.55 -5.29
N THR A 140 31.98 10.30 -5.62
CA THR A 140 31.91 11.01 -6.91
C THR A 140 31.21 12.36 -6.76
N ALA A 141 31.75 13.39 -7.40
CA ALA A 141 31.46 14.81 -7.20
C ALA A 141 30.09 15.31 -7.69
N THR A 142 29.06 14.49 -7.68
CA THR A 142 27.69 14.90 -7.99
C THR A 142 26.75 14.38 -6.90
N LYS A 143 26.54 15.22 -5.87
CA LYS A 143 25.56 14.98 -4.81
C LYS A 143 24.14 15.15 -5.36
N ILE A 144 23.57 14.14 -5.96
CA ILE A 144 22.14 14.08 -6.19
C ILE A 144 21.55 13.34 -4.98
N LYS A 145 20.98 14.09 -4.04
CA LYS A 145 20.12 13.53 -2.99
C LYS A 145 18.87 12.98 -3.67
N LYS A 146 18.87 11.69 -3.94
CA LYS A 146 17.67 11.04 -4.46
C LYS A 146 16.78 10.69 -3.27
N SER A 147 15.72 11.47 -3.10
CA SER A 147 14.66 11.17 -2.16
C SER A 147 13.71 10.16 -2.81
N GLU A 148 13.41 9.07 -2.14
CA GLU A 148 12.44 8.08 -2.62
C GLU A 148 11.29 7.94 -1.63
N GLY A 149 10.07 7.94 -2.16
CA GLY A 149 8.86 7.64 -1.43
C GLY A 149 8.23 6.34 -1.92
N LEU A 150 7.80 5.52 -0.99
CA LEU A 150 7.12 4.25 -1.24
C LEU A 150 5.80 4.23 -0.48
N LEU A 151 4.72 3.88 -1.18
CA LEU A 151 3.44 3.52 -0.57
C LEU A 151 3.11 2.09 -0.97
N LEU A 152 2.96 1.22 0.02
CA LEU A 152 2.59 -0.19 -0.15
C LEU A 152 1.25 -0.44 0.51
N GLN A 153 0.35 -1.12 -0.18
CA GLN A 153 -0.89 -1.65 0.39
C GLN A 153 -1.01 -3.14 0.09
N VAL A 154 -1.20 -3.94 1.13
CA VAL A 154 -1.52 -5.36 1.03
C VAL A 154 -2.88 -5.59 1.66
N LYS A 155 -3.76 -6.30 0.96
CA LYS A 155 -5.07 -6.73 1.49
C LYS A 155 -5.19 -8.24 1.36
N GLY A 156 -5.75 -8.87 2.39
CA GLY A 156 -5.95 -10.33 2.41
C GLY A 156 -5.95 -10.88 3.83
N GLU A 157 -5.70 -12.15 3.95
CA GLU A 157 -5.49 -12.84 5.22
C GLU A 157 -3.98 -12.98 5.44
N ILE A 158 -3.38 -12.02 6.15
CA ILE A 158 -1.93 -11.89 6.32
C ILE A 158 -1.58 -12.35 7.73
N SER A 159 -0.90 -13.49 7.86
CA SER A 159 -0.40 -13.97 9.15
C SER A 159 0.85 -13.17 9.55
N LEU A 160 0.78 -12.52 10.71
CA LEU A 160 1.92 -11.80 11.30
C LEU A 160 3.07 -12.74 11.64
N GLU A 161 2.78 -13.97 12.05
CA GLU A 161 3.79 -14.97 12.32
C GLU A 161 4.59 -15.35 11.07
N SER A 162 3.87 -15.65 9.97
CA SER A 162 4.53 -15.96 8.69
C SER A 162 5.33 -14.79 8.16
N PHE A 163 4.82 -13.57 8.33
CA PHE A 163 5.49 -12.33 7.94
C PHE A 163 6.76 -12.08 8.77
N SER A 164 6.69 -12.28 10.10
CA SER A 164 7.84 -12.13 11.01
C SER A 164 8.97 -13.12 10.69
N LYS A 165 8.64 -14.37 10.35
CA LYS A 165 9.63 -15.38 9.95
C LYS A 165 10.39 -15.02 8.67
N LEU A 166 9.76 -14.25 7.78
CA LEU A 166 10.41 -13.80 6.53
C LEU A 166 11.36 -12.61 6.73
N ILE A 167 11.08 -11.74 7.71
CA ILE A 167 11.90 -10.53 7.98
C ILE A 167 13.12 -10.85 8.85
N ASN A 168 13.01 -11.80 9.76
CA ASN A 168 14.06 -12.13 10.73
C ASN A 168 15.19 -13.01 10.14
N ARG A 169 15.38 -12.96 8.82
CA ARG A 169 16.50 -13.53 8.08
C ARG A 169 17.48 -12.45 7.62
#